data_2e2092c2191a553d4befa5eec062274b
#
_entry.id   2e2092c2191a553d4befa5eec062274b
#
_cell.length_a   1.000
_cell.length_b   1.000
_cell.length_c   1.000
_cell.angle_alpha   90.00
_cell.angle_beta   90.00
_cell.angle_gamma   90.00
#
_symmetry.space_group_name_H-M   'P 1'
#
loop_
_entity.id
_entity.type
_entity.pdbx_description
1 polymer ?
#
loop_
_entity_poly.entity_id
_entity_poly.type
_entity_poly.pdbx_seq_one_letter_code
_entity_poly.pdbx_strand_id
1 'polypeptide(L)'
;MAFQPIVDITDRSVFAHEALVRGVAGEGAGWVLSRVTQENLYSFDQACRVTALNWSAQLQLPGRLSINFMPNAVYKPELCIRATLATAKRVNFPVERIMFEVTEQEQVEDMEHLLQILRSYRGMGFITAIDDFGAAYAGLNLLADFQPDVIKLDMHLIRGIDADSVRQVLVEATLQICRRLNITVIAEGIETLGEYTALREMGVTLFQGYLFAKPAFQALPPISFPAQ
;
A
#
# COMPACT_ATOMS: atom_id res chain seq x y z
N MET A 1 14.47 -5.84 -0.01
CA MET A 1 13.30 -5.06 0.39
C MET A 1 13.68 -4.06 1.46
N ALA A 2 13.08 -2.88 1.44
CA ALA A 2 13.01 -1.99 2.59
C ALA A 2 11.58 -2.02 3.14
N PHE A 3 11.41 -1.69 4.42
CA PHE A 3 10.10 -1.67 5.07
C PHE A 3 9.82 -0.28 5.63
N GLN A 4 8.62 0.23 5.33
CA GLN A 4 8.16 1.51 5.89
C GLN A 4 6.87 1.28 6.70
N PRO A 5 6.81 1.75 7.96
CA PRO A 5 5.64 1.55 8.78
C PRO A 5 4.49 2.46 8.36
N ILE A 6 3.28 1.90 8.44
CA ILE A 6 2.00 2.59 8.46
C ILE A 6 1.52 2.56 9.89
N VAL A 7 1.34 3.71 10.49
CA VAL A 7 1.04 3.84 11.93
C VAL A 7 -0.43 4.16 12.19
N ASP A 8 -0.97 3.60 13.25
CA ASP A 8 -2.25 4.02 13.82
C ASP A 8 -1.98 4.98 14.98
N ILE A 9 -2.50 6.21 14.87
CA ILE A 9 -2.30 7.24 15.89
C ILE A 9 -3.26 7.11 17.08
N THR A 10 -4.30 6.27 16.98
CA THR A 10 -5.30 6.12 18.03
C THR A 10 -4.74 5.38 19.25
N ASP A 11 -3.92 4.37 19.00
CA ASP A 11 -3.25 3.56 20.02
C ASP A 11 -1.72 3.57 19.92
N ARG A 12 -1.17 4.36 18.97
CA ARG A 12 0.27 4.49 18.67
C ARG A 12 0.90 3.14 18.31
N SER A 13 0.17 2.33 17.57
CA SER A 13 0.61 1.02 17.09
C SER A 13 1.05 1.05 15.63
N VAL A 14 1.55 -0.10 15.17
CA VAL A 14 1.85 -0.33 13.75
C VAL A 14 0.68 -1.08 13.12
N PHE A 15 -0.01 -0.41 12.21
CA PHE A 15 -1.08 -1.01 11.40
C PHE A 15 -0.52 -2.00 10.37
N ALA A 16 0.52 -1.57 9.62
CA ALA A 16 1.16 -2.36 8.58
C ALA A 16 2.61 -1.91 8.34
N HIS A 17 3.36 -2.69 7.56
CA HIS A 17 4.60 -2.25 6.93
C HIS A 17 4.49 -2.47 5.43
N GLU A 18 4.80 -1.46 4.66
CA GLU A 18 4.92 -1.56 3.21
C GLU A 18 6.30 -2.10 2.82
N ALA A 19 6.31 -3.15 1.98
CA ALA A 19 7.51 -3.76 1.43
C ALA A 19 7.90 -3.07 0.12
N LEU A 20 8.92 -2.26 0.18
CA LEU A 20 9.43 -1.46 -0.92
C LEU A 20 10.65 -2.13 -1.57
N VAL A 21 10.58 -2.39 -2.88
CA VAL A 21 11.70 -2.97 -3.62
C VAL A 21 12.92 -2.05 -3.58
N ARG A 22 14.10 -2.65 -3.39
CA ARG A 22 15.41 -1.98 -3.44
C ARG A 22 16.40 -2.92 -4.12
N GLY A 23 17.38 -2.34 -4.79
CA GLY A 23 18.53 -3.08 -5.28
C GLY A 23 19.40 -3.62 -4.15
N VAL A 24 20.28 -4.55 -4.46
CA VAL A 24 21.11 -5.25 -3.46
C VAL A 24 22.15 -4.35 -2.80
N ALA A 25 22.57 -3.27 -3.49
CA ALA A 25 23.47 -2.25 -2.97
C ALA A 25 22.71 -1.03 -2.40
N GLY A 26 21.36 -1.14 -2.23
CA GLY A 26 20.53 -0.07 -1.69
C GLY A 26 19.93 0.87 -2.74
N GLU A 27 20.02 0.53 -4.03
CA GLU A 27 19.44 1.34 -5.09
C GLU A 27 17.93 1.47 -4.94
N GLY A 28 17.39 2.64 -5.31
CA GLY A 28 15.98 2.96 -5.20
C GLY A 28 15.08 2.13 -6.11
N ALA A 29 13.77 2.14 -5.83
CA ALA A 29 12.77 1.39 -6.60
C ALA A 29 12.83 1.71 -8.11
N GLY A 30 12.94 2.99 -8.49
CA GLY A 30 13.03 3.39 -9.90
C GLY A 30 14.19 2.75 -10.65
N TRP A 31 15.35 2.58 -10.01
CA TRP A 31 16.48 1.86 -10.59
C TRP A 31 16.18 0.38 -10.83
N VAL A 32 15.49 -0.28 -9.89
CA VAL A 32 15.10 -1.68 -10.03
C VAL A 32 14.03 -1.81 -11.12
N LEU A 33 12.97 -1.01 -11.05
CA LEU A 33 11.84 -1.06 -11.98
C LEU A 33 12.24 -0.76 -13.42
N SER A 34 13.24 0.11 -13.66
CA SER A 34 13.76 0.39 -15.01
C SER A 34 14.39 -0.84 -15.69
N ARG A 35 14.59 -1.95 -14.98
CA ARG A 35 15.12 -3.22 -15.48
C ARG A 35 14.05 -4.29 -15.63
N VAL A 36 12.82 -3.97 -15.27
CA VAL A 36 11.66 -4.85 -15.48
C VAL A 36 11.20 -4.68 -16.93
N THR A 37 11.11 -5.79 -17.64
CA THR A 37 10.64 -5.90 -19.02
C THR A 37 9.47 -6.86 -19.08
N GLN A 38 8.74 -6.89 -20.18
CA GLN A 38 7.65 -7.87 -20.37
C GLN A 38 8.13 -9.32 -20.18
N GLU A 39 9.37 -9.63 -20.53
CA GLU A 39 9.92 -10.98 -20.40
C GLU A 39 10.15 -11.40 -18.95
N ASN A 40 10.49 -10.47 -18.05
CA ASN A 40 10.79 -10.77 -16.65
C ASN A 40 9.73 -10.27 -15.66
N LEU A 41 8.67 -9.60 -16.12
CA LEU A 41 7.62 -8.98 -15.31
C LEU A 41 7.02 -9.97 -14.30
N TYR A 42 6.59 -11.14 -14.77
CA TYR A 42 6.01 -12.17 -13.93
C TYR A 42 6.98 -12.68 -12.86
N SER A 43 8.20 -13.04 -13.27
CA SER A 43 9.20 -13.56 -12.34
C SER A 43 9.64 -12.52 -11.32
N PHE A 44 9.70 -11.25 -11.73
CA PHE A 44 10.00 -10.13 -10.85
C PHE A 44 8.91 -9.93 -9.80
N ASP A 45 7.64 -9.87 -10.21
CA ASP A 45 6.50 -9.73 -9.29
C ASP A 45 6.47 -10.86 -8.26
N GLN A 46 6.63 -12.12 -8.70
CA GLN A 46 6.71 -13.27 -7.80
C GLN A 46 7.90 -13.18 -6.84
N ALA A 47 9.07 -12.78 -7.34
CA ALA A 47 10.27 -12.62 -6.50
C ALA A 47 10.06 -11.53 -5.43
N CYS A 48 9.41 -10.42 -5.76
CA CYS A 48 9.06 -9.36 -4.80
C CYS A 48 8.18 -9.90 -3.67
N ARG A 49 7.08 -10.60 -3.99
CA ARG A 49 6.14 -11.17 -3.01
C ARG A 49 6.83 -12.17 -2.08
N VAL A 50 7.57 -13.13 -2.66
CA VAL A 50 8.30 -14.16 -1.90
C VAL A 50 9.36 -13.53 -1.00
N THR A 51 10.11 -12.54 -1.50
CA THR A 51 11.14 -11.85 -0.74
C THR A 51 10.54 -11.02 0.40
N ALA A 52 9.44 -10.31 0.16
CA ALA A 52 8.73 -9.55 1.20
C ALA A 52 8.29 -10.45 2.35
N LEU A 53 7.68 -11.62 2.04
CA LEU A 53 7.23 -12.59 3.04
C LEU A 53 8.39 -13.19 3.83
N ASN A 54 9.49 -13.55 3.18
CA ASN A 54 10.66 -14.09 3.86
C ASN A 54 11.26 -13.10 4.86
N TRP A 55 11.43 -11.85 4.44
CA TRP A 55 11.92 -10.80 5.31
C TRP A 55 10.94 -10.45 6.43
N SER A 56 9.64 -10.39 6.15
CA SER A 56 8.64 -10.11 7.19
C SER A 56 8.65 -11.15 8.31
N ALA A 57 8.82 -12.43 7.96
CA ALA A 57 8.96 -13.50 8.95
C ALA A 57 10.27 -13.40 9.73
N GLN A 58 11.38 -13.15 9.03
CA GLN A 58 12.71 -13.03 9.66
C GLN A 58 12.77 -11.84 10.64
N LEU A 59 12.10 -10.73 10.30
CA LEU A 59 12.01 -9.53 11.13
C LEU A 59 10.89 -9.62 12.19
N GLN A 60 10.12 -10.71 12.22
CA GLN A 60 8.95 -10.85 13.10
C GLN A 60 8.01 -9.64 12.98
N LEU A 61 7.74 -9.24 11.73
CA LEU A 61 7.01 -8.02 11.39
C LEU A 61 5.66 -7.95 12.12
N PRO A 62 5.43 -6.90 12.94
CA PRO A 62 4.15 -6.68 13.58
C PRO A 62 3.12 -6.13 12.59
N GLY A 63 1.83 -6.29 12.90
CA GLY A 63 0.76 -5.79 12.04
C GLY A 63 0.65 -6.56 10.72
N ARG A 64 0.31 -5.86 9.65
CA ARG A 64 0.11 -6.38 8.30
C ARG A 64 1.36 -6.15 7.45
N LEU A 65 1.49 -6.96 6.40
CA LEU A 65 2.49 -6.77 5.35
C LEU A 65 1.80 -6.26 4.10
N SER A 66 2.14 -5.06 3.64
CA SER A 66 1.68 -4.53 2.38
C SER A 66 2.68 -4.80 1.27
N ILE A 67 2.17 -5.28 0.13
CA ILE A 67 2.97 -5.68 -1.03
C ILE A 67 2.34 -5.09 -2.29
N ASN A 68 3.08 -4.27 -3.00
CA ASN A 68 2.72 -3.84 -4.33
C ASN A 68 2.74 -5.03 -5.30
N PHE A 69 1.74 -5.15 -6.15
CA PHE A 69 1.73 -6.14 -7.22
C PHE A 69 1.46 -5.49 -8.57
N MET A 70 1.91 -6.14 -9.63
CA MET A 70 1.74 -5.69 -10.99
C MET A 70 0.58 -6.46 -11.66
N PRO A 71 -0.58 -5.84 -11.93
CA PRO A 71 -1.73 -6.53 -12.50
C PRO A 71 -1.41 -7.25 -13.81
N ASN A 72 -0.63 -6.60 -14.68
CA ASN A 72 -0.23 -7.15 -15.99
C ASN A 72 0.73 -8.37 -15.86
N ALA A 73 1.29 -8.63 -14.66
CA ALA A 73 2.03 -9.85 -14.36
C ALA A 73 1.12 -11.04 -14.00
N VAL A 74 -0.16 -10.80 -13.70
CA VAL A 74 -1.08 -11.81 -13.21
C VAL A 74 -2.00 -12.30 -14.34
N TYR A 75 -1.64 -13.36 -15.02
CA TYR A 75 -2.44 -13.94 -16.11
C TYR A 75 -3.59 -14.84 -15.62
N LYS A 76 -3.44 -15.50 -14.47
CA LYS A 76 -4.47 -16.29 -13.78
C LYS A 76 -4.29 -16.16 -12.27
N PRO A 77 -5.18 -15.46 -11.55
CA PRO A 77 -5.02 -15.16 -10.12
C PRO A 77 -4.73 -16.40 -9.27
N GLU A 78 -5.48 -17.50 -9.49
CA GLU A 78 -5.39 -18.73 -8.70
C GLU A 78 -4.06 -19.49 -8.92
N LEU A 79 -3.42 -19.29 -10.05
CA LEU A 79 -2.11 -19.90 -10.36
C LEU A 79 -0.98 -19.01 -9.89
N CYS A 80 -1.06 -17.72 -10.20
CA CYS A 80 0.00 -16.75 -9.89
C CYS A 80 0.18 -16.56 -8.38
N ILE A 81 -0.87 -16.75 -7.58
CA ILE A 81 -0.80 -16.61 -6.12
C ILE A 81 -0.17 -17.81 -5.39
N ARG A 82 0.01 -18.95 -6.05
CA ARG A 82 0.46 -20.19 -5.40
C ARG A 82 1.81 -20.08 -4.69
N ALA A 83 2.78 -19.39 -5.30
CA ALA A 83 4.09 -19.19 -4.69
C ALA A 83 4.00 -18.34 -3.42
N THR A 84 3.14 -17.31 -3.42
CA THR A 84 2.84 -16.48 -2.26
C THR A 84 2.22 -17.30 -1.13
N LEU A 85 1.17 -18.09 -1.42
CA LEU A 85 0.50 -18.94 -0.43
C LEU A 85 1.44 -20.01 0.14
N ALA A 86 2.25 -20.66 -0.71
CA ALA A 86 3.23 -21.64 -0.28
C ALA A 86 4.30 -21.00 0.63
N THR A 87 4.75 -19.79 0.29
CA THR A 87 5.72 -19.06 1.11
C THR A 87 5.10 -18.63 2.43
N ALA A 88 3.91 -18.03 2.42
CA ALA A 88 3.19 -17.62 3.63
C ALA A 88 3.00 -18.79 4.60
N LYS A 89 2.58 -19.96 4.08
CA LYS A 89 2.47 -21.20 4.86
C LYS A 89 3.81 -21.65 5.43
N ARG A 90 4.88 -21.64 4.62
CA ARG A 90 6.22 -22.07 5.02
C ARG A 90 6.80 -21.21 6.13
N VAL A 91 6.57 -19.89 6.06
CA VAL A 91 7.08 -18.93 7.06
C VAL A 91 6.08 -18.65 8.19
N ASN A 92 4.93 -19.33 8.21
CA ASN A 92 3.84 -19.17 9.18
C ASN A 92 3.32 -17.72 9.28
N PHE A 93 3.19 -17.04 8.12
CA PHE A 93 2.62 -15.71 8.04
C PHE A 93 1.14 -15.80 7.61
N PRO A 94 0.18 -15.33 8.45
CA PRO A 94 -1.25 -15.43 8.15
C PRO A 94 -1.63 -14.66 6.88
N VAL A 95 -2.47 -15.27 6.02
CA VAL A 95 -2.91 -14.67 4.75
C VAL A 95 -3.69 -13.38 5.00
N GLU A 96 -4.49 -13.33 6.06
CA GLU A 96 -5.32 -12.20 6.49
C GLU A 96 -4.48 -10.97 6.92
N ARG A 97 -3.18 -11.15 7.06
CA ARG A 97 -2.22 -10.08 7.34
C ARG A 97 -1.47 -9.60 6.10
N ILE A 98 -1.75 -10.18 4.93
CA ILE A 98 -1.15 -9.75 3.66
C ILE A 98 -2.11 -8.80 2.97
N MET A 99 -1.65 -7.61 2.68
CA MET A 99 -2.35 -6.58 1.92
C MET A 99 -1.68 -6.44 0.55
N PHE A 100 -2.46 -6.58 -0.51
CA PHE A 100 -2.00 -6.34 -1.87
C PHE A 100 -2.42 -4.97 -2.35
N GLU A 101 -1.45 -4.18 -2.81
CA GLU A 101 -1.63 -2.83 -3.30
C GLU A 101 -1.48 -2.78 -4.82
N VAL A 102 -2.38 -2.06 -5.48
CA VAL A 102 -2.28 -1.70 -6.89
C VAL A 102 -2.39 -0.19 -7.01
N THR A 103 -1.49 0.42 -7.77
CA THR A 103 -1.51 1.87 -7.96
C THR A 103 -2.62 2.29 -8.92
N GLU A 104 -3.29 3.41 -8.64
CA GLU A 104 -4.31 4.00 -9.53
C GLU A 104 -3.72 4.32 -10.92
N GLN A 105 -2.43 4.68 -10.98
CA GLN A 105 -1.72 5.06 -12.20
C GLN A 105 -1.27 3.86 -13.05
N GLU A 106 -1.38 2.64 -12.56
CA GLU A 106 -0.98 1.46 -13.32
C GLU A 106 -1.76 1.42 -14.64
N GLN A 107 -1.02 1.37 -15.75
CA GLN A 107 -1.64 1.17 -17.05
C GLN A 107 -2.13 -0.27 -17.18
N VAL A 108 -3.35 -0.50 -16.64
CA VAL A 108 -4.00 -1.80 -16.72
C VAL A 108 -4.55 -1.97 -18.13
N GLU A 109 -4.05 -2.97 -18.85
CA GLU A 109 -4.48 -3.27 -20.22
C GLU A 109 -5.95 -3.73 -20.26
N ASP A 110 -6.40 -4.41 -19.20
CA ASP A 110 -7.76 -4.94 -19.05
C ASP A 110 -8.28 -4.68 -17.61
N MET A 111 -9.18 -3.71 -17.48
CA MET A 111 -9.80 -3.35 -16.21
C MET A 111 -10.65 -4.49 -15.64
N GLU A 112 -11.36 -5.26 -16.48
CA GLU A 112 -12.15 -6.39 -16.02
C GLU A 112 -11.24 -7.47 -15.41
N HIS A 113 -10.09 -7.69 -16.01
CA HIS A 113 -9.08 -8.60 -15.47
C HIS A 113 -8.55 -8.13 -14.11
N LEU A 114 -8.24 -6.84 -13.94
CA LEU A 114 -7.87 -6.29 -12.63
C LEU A 114 -8.96 -6.57 -11.58
N LEU A 115 -10.22 -6.31 -11.91
CA LEU A 115 -11.34 -6.55 -10.99
C LEU A 115 -11.46 -8.05 -10.63
N GLN A 116 -11.21 -8.96 -11.56
CA GLN A 116 -11.16 -10.40 -11.28
C GLN A 116 -10.02 -10.76 -10.33
N ILE A 117 -8.82 -10.19 -10.51
CA ILE A 117 -7.68 -10.41 -9.60
C ILE A 117 -8.05 -9.96 -8.19
N LEU A 118 -8.54 -8.73 -8.03
CA LEU A 118 -8.88 -8.17 -6.73
C LEU A 118 -9.98 -8.98 -6.02
N ARG A 119 -11.04 -9.38 -6.74
CA ARG A 119 -12.10 -10.24 -6.20
C ARG A 119 -11.58 -11.61 -5.79
N SER A 120 -10.71 -12.21 -6.60
CA SER A 120 -10.09 -13.51 -6.31
C SER A 120 -9.21 -13.44 -5.05
N TYR A 121 -8.35 -12.41 -4.94
CA TYR A 121 -7.48 -12.24 -3.78
C TYR A 121 -8.27 -12.00 -2.51
N ARG A 122 -9.30 -11.16 -2.54
CA ARG A 122 -10.21 -10.98 -1.39
C ARG A 122 -10.91 -12.29 -1.02
N GLY A 123 -11.39 -13.06 -2.00
CA GLY A 123 -12.01 -14.38 -1.76
C GLY A 123 -11.09 -15.40 -1.11
N MET A 124 -9.78 -15.22 -1.23
CA MET A 124 -8.74 -16.04 -0.57
C MET A 124 -8.35 -15.51 0.82
N GLY A 125 -8.92 -14.40 1.27
CA GLY A 125 -8.67 -13.81 2.59
C GLY A 125 -7.57 -12.74 2.61
N PHE A 126 -7.01 -12.33 1.46
CA PHE A 126 -6.10 -11.19 1.39
C PHE A 126 -6.84 -9.87 1.54
N ILE A 127 -6.15 -8.87 2.10
CA ILE A 127 -6.60 -7.48 2.11
C ILE A 127 -6.25 -6.86 0.75
N THR A 128 -7.17 -6.06 0.20
CA THR A 128 -6.97 -5.35 -1.07
C THR A 128 -6.85 -3.85 -0.82
N ALA A 129 -5.89 -3.22 -1.47
CA ALA A 129 -5.68 -1.78 -1.36
C ALA A 129 -5.50 -1.12 -2.74
N ILE A 130 -6.00 0.11 -2.89
CA ILE A 130 -5.67 1.00 -4.00
C ILE A 130 -4.68 2.03 -3.49
N ASP A 131 -3.54 2.09 -4.16
CA ASP A 131 -2.46 3.01 -3.87
C ASP A 131 -2.50 4.26 -4.77
N ASP A 132 -1.85 5.35 -4.35
CA ASP A 132 -1.79 6.64 -5.07
C ASP A 132 -3.19 7.21 -5.42
N PHE A 133 -4.21 6.96 -4.57
CA PHE A 133 -5.59 7.39 -4.85
C PHE A 133 -5.70 8.91 -4.93
N GLY A 134 -6.21 9.38 -6.07
CA GLY A 134 -6.35 10.80 -6.40
C GLY A 134 -5.21 11.37 -7.24
N ALA A 135 -4.23 10.55 -7.62
CA ALA A 135 -3.17 10.96 -8.54
C ALA A 135 -3.56 10.83 -10.02
N ALA A 136 -4.60 10.04 -10.32
CA ALA A 136 -5.11 9.83 -11.67
C ALA A 136 -6.63 10.13 -11.78
N TYR A 137 -7.21 9.89 -12.97
CA TYR A 137 -8.62 10.21 -13.24
C TYR A 137 -9.58 9.04 -13.00
N ALA A 138 -9.09 7.86 -12.68
CA ALA A 138 -9.88 6.63 -12.67
C ALA A 138 -10.45 6.24 -11.29
N GLY A 139 -9.96 6.82 -10.20
CA GLY A 139 -10.21 6.37 -8.83
C GLY A 139 -11.68 6.22 -8.44
N LEU A 140 -12.53 7.19 -8.75
CA LEU A 140 -13.96 7.09 -8.44
C LEU A 140 -14.68 6.03 -9.29
N ASN A 141 -14.29 5.84 -10.54
CA ASN A 141 -14.84 4.78 -11.38
C ASN A 141 -14.44 3.41 -10.85
N LEU A 142 -13.18 3.25 -10.46
CA LEU A 142 -12.70 2.01 -9.85
C LEU A 142 -13.44 1.70 -8.55
N LEU A 143 -13.72 2.71 -7.70
CA LEU A 143 -14.54 2.54 -6.49
C LEU A 143 -15.99 2.16 -6.79
N ALA A 144 -16.55 2.59 -7.92
CA ALA A 144 -17.90 2.17 -8.33
C ALA A 144 -17.96 0.68 -8.69
N ASP A 145 -16.92 0.15 -9.34
CA ASP A 145 -16.84 -1.24 -9.80
C ASP A 145 -16.29 -2.20 -8.74
N PHE A 146 -15.45 -1.71 -7.85
CA PHE A 146 -14.82 -2.47 -6.77
C PHE A 146 -14.54 -1.59 -5.55
N GLN A 147 -15.00 -2.01 -4.38
CA GLN A 147 -14.70 -1.36 -3.12
C GLN A 147 -13.54 -2.11 -2.43
N PRO A 148 -12.31 -1.56 -2.43
CA PRO A 148 -11.17 -2.18 -1.75
C PRO A 148 -11.36 -2.13 -0.23
N ASP A 149 -10.57 -2.89 0.51
CA ASP A 149 -10.56 -2.81 1.96
C ASP A 149 -9.86 -1.53 2.46
N VAL A 150 -8.89 -1.05 1.67
CA VAL A 150 -8.04 0.12 1.99
C VAL A 150 -7.87 1.01 0.77
N ILE A 151 -7.82 2.31 0.96
CA ILE A 151 -7.22 3.26 0.01
C ILE A 151 -6.10 4.04 0.68
N LYS A 152 -5.07 4.39 -0.10
CA LYS A 152 -3.95 5.20 0.32
C LYS A 152 -4.03 6.52 -0.44
N LEU A 153 -4.25 7.64 0.28
CA LEU A 153 -4.33 8.96 -0.32
C LEU A 153 -2.95 9.41 -0.78
N ASP A 154 -2.85 9.71 -2.06
CA ASP A 154 -1.58 10.11 -2.68
C ASP A 154 -1.03 11.41 -2.10
N MET A 155 0.29 11.47 -2.00
CA MET A 155 1.01 12.64 -1.47
C MET A 155 0.71 13.94 -2.23
N HIS A 156 0.34 13.90 -3.53
CA HIS A 156 -0.02 15.11 -4.28
C HIS A 156 -1.34 15.72 -3.81
N LEU A 157 -2.28 14.93 -3.28
CA LEU A 157 -3.50 15.43 -2.67
C LEU A 157 -3.26 16.07 -1.30
N ILE A 158 -2.30 15.57 -0.56
CA ILE A 158 -2.11 15.97 0.84
C ILE A 158 -0.95 16.95 1.07
N ARG A 159 -0.07 17.13 0.09
CA ARG A 159 1.06 18.05 0.22
C ARG A 159 0.59 19.50 0.42
N GLY A 160 0.94 20.10 1.59
CA GLY A 160 0.53 21.46 1.95
C GLY A 160 -0.96 21.62 2.22
N ILE A 161 -1.68 20.55 2.55
CA ILE A 161 -3.13 20.55 2.81
C ILE A 161 -3.51 21.47 3.97
N ASP A 162 -2.64 21.71 4.92
CA ASP A 162 -2.84 22.63 6.04
C ASP A 162 -3.10 24.09 5.61
N ALA A 163 -2.64 24.45 4.40
CA ALA A 163 -2.79 25.80 3.84
C ALA A 163 -3.66 25.85 2.57
N ASP A 164 -4.20 24.72 2.09
CA ASP A 164 -4.93 24.63 0.82
C ASP A 164 -6.38 24.15 1.04
N SER A 165 -7.31 25.13 1.06
CA SER A 165 -8.74 24.86 1.27
C SER A 165 -9.38 23.98 0.17
N VAL A 166 -8.86 24.00 -1.06
CA VAL A 166 -9.37 23.14 -2.14
C VAL A 166 -9.00 21.69 -1.87
N ARG A 167 -7.75 21.43 -1.50
CA ARG A 167 -7.29 20.08 -1.11
C ARG A 167 -8.06 19.57 0.10
N GLN A 168 -8.31 20.42 1.09
CA GLN A 168 -9.12 20.07 2.26
C GLN A 168 -10.50 19.55 1.86
N VAL A 169 -11.23 20.30 1.02
CA VAL A 169 -12.56 19.91 0.53
C VAL A 169 -12.52 18.60 -0.25
N LEU A 170 -11.52 18.40 -1.11
CA LEU A 170 -11.39 17.16 -1.89
C LEU A 170 -11.12 15.94 -0.99
N VAL A 171 -10.23 16.09 -0.02
CA VAL A 171 -9.91 15.01 0.92
C VAL A 171 -11.09 14.73 1.84
N GLU A 172 -11.78 15.74 2.37
CA GLU A 172 -12.99 15.55 3.18
C GLU A 172 -14.08 14.79 2.43
N ALA A 173 -14.33 15.16 1.16
CA ALA A 173 -15.29 14.44 0.32
C ALA A 173 -14.87 12.95 0.11
N THR A 174 -13.60 12.70 -0.14
CA THR A 174 -13.06 11.35 -0.27
C THR A 174 -13.21 10.55 1.02
N LEU A 175 -12.89 11.14 2.16
CA LEU A 175 -13.06 10.50 3.47
C LEU A 175 -14.54 10.18 3.75
N GLN A 176 -15.47 11.06 3.34
CA GLN A 176 -16.90 10.80 3.48
C GLN A 176 -17.36 9.62 2.62
N ILE A 177 -16.89 9.52 1.38
CA ILE A 177 -17.17 8.38 0.50
C ILE A 177 -16.66 7.09 1.15
N CYS A 178 -15.41 7.07 1.59
CA CYS A 178 -14.77 5.91 2.19
C CYS A 178 -15.49 5.42 3.46
N ARG A 179 -15.89 6.34 4.34
CA ARG A 179 -16.69 5.99 5.54
C ARG A 179 -18.01 5.31 5.17
N ARG A 180 -18.71 5.80 4.15
CA ARG A 180 -19.99 5.21 3.70
C ARG A 180 -19.83 3.85 3.03
N LEU A 181 -18.68 3.59 2.42
CA LEU A 181 -18.34 2.33 1.76
C LEU A 181 -17.59 1.35 2.69
N ASN A 182 -17.34 1.71 3.97
CA ASN A 182 -16.53 0.95 4.92
C ASN A 182 -15.10 0.67 4.42
N ILE A 183 -14.50 1.64 3.74
CA ILE A 183 -13.12 1.58 3.25
C ILE A 183 -12.21 2.28 4.26
N THR A 184 -11.14 1.61 4.66
CA THR A 184 -10.10 2.19 5.51
C THR A 184 -9.24 3.15 4.70
N VAL A 185 -8.88 4.30 5.28
CA VAL A 185 -8.07 5.32 4.61
C VAL A 185 -6.72 5.45 5.28
N ILE A 186 -5.65 5.43 4.49
CA ILE A 186 -4.28 5.74 4.90
C ILE A 186 -3.88 7.04 4.21
N ALA A 187 -3.29 7.98 4.95
CA ALA A 187 -2.67 9.17 4.37
C ALA A 187 -1.16 8.95 4.22
N GLU A 188 -0.66 9.14 3.00
CA GLU A 188 0.73 8.86 2.66
C GLU A 188 1.59 10.10 2.47
N GLY A 189 2.91 9.89 2.48
CA GLY A 189 3.87 10.95 2.18
C GLY A 189 3.89 12.09 3.21
N ILE A 190 3.42 11.85 4.44
CA ILE A 190 3.39 12.86 5.50
C ILE A 190 4.81 13.24 5.91
N GLU A 191 5.16 14.50 5.73
CA GLU A 191 6.49 15.02 6.06
C GLU A 191 6.45 16.15 7.10
N THR A 192 5.32 16.87 7.21
CA THR A 192 5.20 18.02 8.09
C THR A 192 4.16 17.82 9.18
N LEU A 193 4.33 18.53 10.30
CA LEU A 193 3.35 18.53 11.39
C LEU A 193 2.03 19.20 10.97
N GLY A 194 2.08 20.18 10.06
CA GLY A 194 0.90 20.84 9.52
C GLY A 194 0.00 19.88 8.74
N GLU A 195 0.58 19.12 7.79
CA GLU A 195 -0.12 18.08 7.03
C GLU A 195 -0.77 17.05 7.96
N TYR A 196 0.03 16.54 8.93
CA TYR A 196 -0.46 15.58 9.92
C TYR A 196 -1.64 16.12 10.74
N THR A 197 -1.53 17.35 11.25
CA THR A 197 -2.56 17.94 12.10
C THR A 197 -3.85 18.15 11.34
N ALA A 198 -3.79 18.71 10.13
CA ALA A 198 -4.96 18.93 9.29
C ALA A 198 -5.70 17.63 8.98
N LEU A 199 -4.98 16.59 8.57
CA LEU A 199 -5.59 15.28 8.26
C LEU A 199 -6.14 14.57 9.49
N ARG A 200 -5.48 14.66 10.64
CA ARG A 200 -5.98 14.15 11.91
C ARG A 200 -7.29 14.83 12.33
N GLU A 201 -7.39 16.15 12.16
CA GLU A 201 -8.62 16.91 12.45
C GLU A 201 -9.77 16.53 11.50
N MET A 202 -9.49 16.12 10.25
CA MET A 202 -10.47 15.54 9.32
C MET A 202 -10.86 14.10 9.70
N GLY A 203 -10.19 13.49 10.69
CA GLY A 203 -10.49 12.17 11.20
C GLY A 203 -9.70 11.02 10.56
N VAL A 204 -8.59 11.30 9.90
CA VAL A 204 -7.64 10.26 9.47
C VAL A 204 -6.89 9.72 10.69
N THR A 205 -6.76 8.41 10.79
CA THR A 205 -6.09 7.73 11.90
C THR A 205 -4.85 6.94 11.48
N LEU A 206 -4.75 6.59 10.21
CA LEU A 206 -3.64 5.82 9.66
C LEU A 206 -2.75 6.70 8.80
N PHE A 207 -1.46 6.67 9.09
CA PHE A 207 -0.49 7.56 8.46
C PHE A 207 0.77 6.81 8.04
N GLN A 208 1.33 7.22 6.89
CA GLN A 208 2.65 6.82 6.42
C GLN A 208 3.41 8.05 5.96
N GLY A 209 4.68 8.17 6.33
CA GLY A 209 5.51 9.27 5.88
C GLY A 209 6.79 9.46 6.69
N TYR A 210 7.65 10.33 6.20
CA TYR A 210 8.95 10.59 6.82
C TYR A 210 8.85 11.31 8.16
N LEU A 211 7.69 11.88 8.45
CA LEU A 211 7.41 12.43 9.79
C LEU A 211 7.48 11.32 10.87
N PHE A 212 7.09 10.10 10.52
CA PHE A 212 7.08 8.96 11.44
C PHE A 212 8.33 8.08 11.28
N ALA A 213 8.63 7.65 10.07
CA ALA A 213 9.82 6.86 9.77
C ALA A 213 10.12 6.84 8.27
N LYS A 214 11.41 6.82 7.91
CA LYS A 214 11.86 6.49 6.55
C LYS A 214 11.92 4.97 6.37
N PRO A 215 11.78 4.45 5.13
CA PRO A 215 11.99 3.03 4.87
C PRO A 215 13.39 2.57 5.32
N ALA A 216 13.47 1.42 5.99
CA ALA A 216 14.74 0.82 6.38
C ALA A 216 15.01 -0.46 5.57
N PHE A 217 16.23 -0.56 4.99
CA PHE A 217 16.62 -1.71 4.18
C PHE A 217 16.82 -2.94 5.06
N GLN A 218 16.06 -4.01 4.78
CA GLN A 218 16.09 -5.28 5.49
C GLN A 218 15.97 -5.14 7.03
N ALA A 219 15.23 -4.11 7.47
CA ALA A 219 15.04 -3.79 8.89
C ALA A 219 13.69 -3.09 9.10
N LEU A 220 13.21 -3.09 10.34
CA LEU A 220 12.08 -2.27 10.78
C LEU A 220 12.63 -0.98 11.39
N PRO A 221 12.30 0.21 10.84
CA PRO A 221 12.81 1.46 11.38
C PRO A 221 12.14 1.81 12.71
N PRO A 222 12.85 2.55 13.60
CA PRO A 222 12.21 3.14 14.77
C PRO A 222 11.17 4.17 14.34
N ILE A 223 10.04 4.22 15.08
CA ILE A 223 8.94 5.12 14.77
C ILE A 223 8.97 6.31 15.73
N SER A 224 8.87 7.53 15.16
CA SER A 224 8.71 8.77 15.89
C SER A 224 7.26 9.24 15.77
N PHE A 225 6.54 9.29 16.88
CA PHE A 225 5.20 9.88 16.89
C PHE A 225 5.31 11.36 17.27
N PRO A 226 4.64 12.27 16.53
CA PRO A 226 4.54 13.68 16.93
C PRO A 226 3.99 13.81 18.36
N ALA A 227 4.38 14.88 19.06
CA ALA A 227 3.77 15.24 20.32
C ALA A 227 2.27 15.52 20.11
N GLN A 228 1.44 15.11 21.07
CA GLN A 228 -0.01 15.37 21.06
C GLN A 228 -0.30 16.84 21.28
#